data_3bc035cc15bf7d2ed59b492d48b61223
#
_entry.id   3bc035cc15bf7d2ed59b492d48b61223
#
_cell.length_a   1.000
_cell.length_b   1.000
_cell.length_c   1.000
_cell.angle_alpha   90.00
_cell.angle_beta   90.00
_cell.angle_gamma   90.00
#
_symmetry.space_group_name_H-M   'P 1'
#
loop_
_entity.id
_entity.type
_entity.pdbx_description
1 polymer ?
#
loop_
_entity_poly.entity_id
_entity_poly.type
_entity_poly.pdbx_seq_one_letter_code
_entity_poly.pdbx_strand_id
1 'polypeptide(L)'
;MTREGRGGTFETLSLAGNRTECFVLLMKPILALLALPLLAAAPAPEPDRSIAQTETDLAAGRTTSVALVRHYLARIAAVDKAGPKLNAVIALNPHALADAQASDARRKAHHVRGPLEGIPILIKDNIDSADPMPTTAGSWALANNITHRDAPLVARLRAAGAIVLGKTNLSEWANMRSTTSSSGWSGKGGLTRNPYILDRSACGSSSGTGSAIAAGLAVAGIGTETDGSVTCPASVQALVGLKPTVGLIPRTHVVPISHSQDTAGPMTTNVADTARLLTVMAGSDADDPASADADRHRQDYSKALDAHALKGARIGVLRWSVGDEPGTRALFEQALQQLRAAGALLVEVKKPADHDKIGDYEHTILITELKQDLNAYLASTPSNVTVRDMASLIAFNKAHAAQELPWFGQEYFEEAQASKGYDDPDYKKAVSEAKRLAGEDGIDRMLADDHLDALVSPTGGPS
;
A
#
# COMPACT_ATOMS: atom_id res chain seq x y z
N MET A 1 -26.63 11.03 49.91
CA MET A 1 -27.75 11.99 49.79
C MET A 1 -28.43 11.61 48.48
N THR A 2 -29.39 10.64 48.49
CA THR A 2 -30.87 10.75 48.73
C THR A 2 -31.52 11.79 47.80
N ARG A 3 -32.31 11.33 46.81
CA ARG A 3 -33.76 11.11 46.74
C ARG A 3 -34.14 10.93 45.26
N GLU A 4 -34.77 9.81 44.88
CA GLU A 4 -36.24 9.57 44.72
C GLU A 4 -36.85 10.47 43.63
N GLY A 5 -37.56 10.02 42.61
CA GLY A 5 -38.45 8.88 42.40
C GLY A 5 -39.85 9.42 42.05
N ARG A 6 -40.44 8.88 40.96
CA ARG A 6 -41.91 8.79 40.66
C ARG A 6 -42.01 8.41 39.18
N GLY A 7 -42.57 7.36 38.77
CA GLY A 7 -43.79 6.63 39.15
C GLY A 7 -45.01 7.21 38.43
N GLY A 8 -45.52 6.55 37.40
CA GLY A 8 -46.76 6.96 36.73
C GLY A 8 -47.25 5.85 35.79
N THR A 9 -48.19 5.18 36.24
CA THR A 9 -49.01 4.03 36.00
C THR A 9 -49.76 4.01 34.65
N PHE A 10 -49.94 2.78 34.19
CA PHE A 10 -50.89 2.34 33.18
C PHE A 10 -52.34 2.70 33.49
N GLU A 11 -53.13 3.05 32.46
CA GLU A 11 -54.56 2.83 32.45
C GLU A 11 -55.05 2.32 31.10
N THR A 12 -55.58 1.12 31.14
CA THR A 12 -56.41 0.48 30.13
C THR A 12 -57.85 0.97 30.23
N LEU A 13 -58.47 1.29 29.13
CA LEU A 13 -59.93 1.35 29.06
C LEU A 13 -60.44 0.65 27.79
N SER A 14 -61.26 -0.37 28.08
CA SER A 14 -62.04 -1.18 27.16
C SER A 14 -63.46 -0.61 27.08
N LEU A 15 -64.11 -0.89 25.96
CA LEU A 15 -65.54 -1.21 25.72
C LEU A 15 -66.19 -0.37 24.60
N ALA A 16 -66.48 -0.99 23.51
CA ALA A 16 -67.74 -1.60 23.05
C ALA A 16 -68.76 -0.68 22.43
N GLY A 17 -69.18 -0.96 21.24
CA GLY A 17 -70.59 -0.83 20.92
C GLY A 17 -70.97 -0.27 19.53
N ASN A 18 -71.24 -1.11 18.62
CA ASN A 18 -72.43 -1.20 17.70
C ASN A 18 -72.70 -0.24 16.53
N ARG A 19 -72.93 -0.90 15.43
CA ARG A 19 -73.92 -0.77 14.32
C ARG A 19 -73.60 0.14 13.13
N THR A 20 -73.34 -0.60 12.02
CA THR A 20 -74.01 -0.57 10.72
C THR A 20 -74.45 0.77 10.13
N GLU A 21 -73.84 1.15 9.05
CA GLU A 21 -74.54 1.59 7.84
C GLU A 21 -73.65 1.46 6.61
N CYS A 22 -74.17 0.81 5.57
CA CYS A 22 -73.60 0.65 4.23
C CYS A 22 -73.63 1.98 3.47
N PHE A 23 -72.46 2.46 3.02
CA PHE A 23 -72.40 3.37 1.87
C PHE A 23 -71.39 2.77 0.85
N VAL A 24 -71.94 2.31 -0.27
CA VAL A 24 -71.19 1.93 -1.46
C VAL A 24 -70.73 3.20 -2.17
N LEU A 25 -69.48 3.52 -2.08
CA LEU A 25 -68.86 4.55 -2.95
C LEU A 25 -67.88 3.86 -3.88
N LEU A 26 -68.22 3.85 -5.18
CA LEU A 26 -67.32 3.47 -6.23
C LEU A 26 -66.09 4.42 -6.26
N MET A 27 -64.95 3.92 -5.84
CA MET A 27 -63.67 4.56 -6.08
C MET A 27 -62.89 3.76 -7.14
N LYS A 28 -62.61 4.42 -8.27
CA LYS A 28 -61.72 3.92 -9.30
C LYS A 28 -60.31 3.64 -8.72
N PRO A 29 -59.64 2.59 -9.11
CA PRO A 29 -58.26 2.37 -8.67
C PRO A 29 -57.32 3.35 -9.38
N ILE A 30 -56.80 4.33 -8.64
CA ILE A 30 -55.62 5.05 -9.04
C ILE A 30 -54.42 4.15 -8.82
N LEU A 31 -53.88 3.60 -9.91
CA LEU A 31 -52.59 2.89 -9.92
C LEU A 31 -51.48 3.93 -9.61
N ALA A 32 -51.14 4.08 -8.37
CA ALA A 32 -49.92 4.76 -7.98
C ALA A 32 -48.76 3.79 -8.25
N LEU A 33 -48.07 3.94 -9.39
CA LEU A 33 -46.76 3.34 -9.61
C LEU A 33 -45.80 3.91 -8.57
N LEU A 34 -45.58 3.20 -7.48
CA LEU A 34 -44.44 3.39 -6.60
C LEU A 34 -43.19 2.98 -7.41
N ALA A 35 -42.51 3.98 -7.98
CA ALA A 35 -41.15 3.80 -8.43
C ALA A 35 -40.26 3.57 -7.21
N LEU A 36 -40.06 2.30 -6.82
CA LEU A 36 -38.95 1.93 -5.95
C LEU A 36 -37.67 2.37 -6.67
N PRO A 37 -36.79 3.15 -6.02
CA PRO A 37 -35.45 3.30 -6.56
C PRO A 37 -34.83 1.89 -6.61
N LEU A 38 -34.50 1.39 -7.79
CA LEU A 38 -33.56 0.29 -7.92
C LEU A 38 -32.29 0.78 -7.22
N LEU A 39 -32.05 0.31 -5.98
CA LEU A 39 -30.71 0.28 -5.46
C LEU A 39 -29.94 -0.59 -6.46
N ALA A 40 -29.15 0.05 -7.30
CA ALA A 40 -28.16 -0.64 -8.10
C ALA A 40 -27.28 -1.40 -7.10
N ALA A 41 -27.41 -2.71 -7.05
CA ALA A 41 -26.50 -3.56 -6.31
C ALA A 41 -25.10 -3.16 -6.77
N ALA A 42 -24.20 -2.91 -5.81
CA ALA A 42 -22.80 -2.70 -6.13
C ALA A 42 -22.37 -3.86 -7.06
N PRO A 43 -21.71 -3.59 -8.18
CA PRO A 43 -21.26 -4.66 -9.06
C PRO A 43 -20.51 -5.67 -8.21
N ALA A 44 -20.86 -6.95 -8.35
CA ALA A 44 -20.16 -8.04 -7.69
C ALA A 44 -18.65 -7.83 -7.90
N PRO A 45 -17.80 -8.08 -6.89
CA PRO A 45 -16.38 -7.98 -7.08
C PRO A 45 -16.01 -8.86 -8.28
N GLU A 46 -15.42 -8.25 -9.30
CA GLU A 46 -14.86 -9.01 -10.42
C GLU A 46 -13.84 -9.99 -9.85
N PRO A 47 -13.78 -11.23 -10.35
CA PRO A 47 -12.77 -12.18 -9.91
C PRO A 47 -11.39 -11.55 -10.10
N ASP A 48 -10.55 -11.61 -9.08
CA ASP A 48 -9.19 -11.08 -9.07
C ASP A 48 -8.45 -11.55 -10.32
N ARG A 49 -8.21 -10.64 -11.27
CA ARG A 49 -7.48 -10.98 -12.49
C ARG A 49 -5.99 -10.98 -12.16
N SER A 50 -5.39 -12.16 -12.16
CA SER A 50 -3.93 -12.27 -12.09
C SER A 50 -3.28 -11.70 -13.36
N ILE A 51 -2.00 -11.32 -13.26
CA ILE A 51 -1.17 -10.96 -14.42
C ILE A 51 -1.19 -12.10 -15.44
N ALA A 52 -1.01 -13.34 -14.99
CA ALA A 52 -1.00 -14.52 -15.86
C ALA A 52 -2.34 -14.71 -16.61
N GLN A 53 -3.47 -14.54 -15.92
CA GLN A 53 -4.78 -14.66 -16.57
C GLN A 53 -4.99 -13.51 -17.56
N THR A 54 -4.63 -12.28 -17.18
CA THR A 54 -4.74 -11.10 -18.06
C THR A 54 -3.88 -11.25 -19.31
N GLU A 55 -2.63 -11.70 -19.15
CA GLU A 55 -1.73 -12.01 -20.27
C GLU A 55 -2.31 -13.06 -21.23
N THR A 56 -2.86 -14.14 -20.66
CA THR A 56 -3.52 -15.21 -21.44
C THR A 56 -4.73 -14.67 -22.21
N ASP A 57 -5.56 -13.81 -21.59
CA ASP A 57 -6.73 -13.22 -22.23
C ASP A 57 -6.35 -12.24 -23.35
N LEU A 58 -5.31 -11.44 -23.14
CA LEU A 58 -4.76 -10.55 -24.15
C LEU A 58 -4.15 -11.32 -25.33
N ALA A 59 -3.40 -12.38 -25.07
CA ALA A 59 -2.77 -13.21 -26.09
C ALA A 59 -3.83 -13.96 -26.94
N ALA A 60 -4.90 -14.41 -26.34
CA ALA A 60 -5.99 -15.10 -27.01
C ALA A 60 -7.01 -14.13 -27.66
N GLY A 61 -6.83 -12.83 -27.54
CA GLY A 61 -7.77 -11.81 -28.07
C GLY A 61 -9.14 -11.80 -27.35
N ARG A 62 -9.25 -12.39 -26.15
CA ARG A 62 -10.47 -12.34 -25.34
C ARG A 62 -10.71 -10.96 -24.72
N THR A 63 -9.65 -10.17 -24.58
CA THR A 63 -9.70 -8.77 -24.18
C THR A 63 -8.62 -7.97 -24.93
N THR A 64 -8.62 -6.66 -24.76
CA THR A 64 -7.58 -5.76 -25.27
C THR A 64 -7.08 -4.85 -24.16
N SER A 65 -5.88 -4.29 -24.30
CA SER A 65 -5.34 -3.33 -23.34
C SER A 65 -6.27 -2.11 -23.20
N VAL A 66 -6.86 -1.63 -24.30
CA VAL A 66 -7.85 -0.55 -24.29
C VAL A 66 -9.10 -0.94 -23.49
N ALA A 67 -9.60 -2.16 -23.65
CA ALA A 67 -10.76 -2.63 -22.89
C ALA A 67 -10.45 -2.69 -21.38
N LEU A 68 -9.26 -3.20 -21.01
CA LEU A 68 -8.82 -3.25 -19.61
C LEU A 68 -8.68 -1.86 -19.00
N VAL A 69 -8.01 -0.92 -19.69
CA VAL A 69 -7.84 0.44 -19.17
C VAL A 69 -9.20 1.14 -19.00
N ARG A 70 -10.13 1.01 -19.97
CA ARG A 70 -11.49 1.55 -19.83
C ARG A 70 -12.24 0.94 -18.66
N HIS A 71 -12.13 -0.37 -18.46
CA HIS A 71 -12.75 -1.08 -17.35
C HIS A 71 -12.25 -0.52 -16.01
N TYR A 72 -10.94 -0.43 -15.80
CA TYR A 72 -10.39 0.09 -14.56
C TYR A 72 -10.70 1.57 -14.32
N LEU A 73 -10.65 2.40 -15.36
CA LEU A 73 -11.04 3.82 -15.23
C LEU A 73 -12.51 3.97 -14.83
N ALA A 74 -13.41 3.19 -15.42
CA ALA A 74 -14.82 3.19 -15.04
C ALA A 74 -15.03 2.70 -13.60
N ARG A 75 -14.29 1.67 -13.18
CA ARG A 75 -14.34 1.13 -11.82
C ARG A 75 -13.78 2.13 -10.81
N ILE A 76 -12.67 2.81 -11.10
CA ILE A 76 -12.15 3.91 -10.28
C ILE A 76 -13.21 5.00 -10.11
N ALA A 77 -13.86 5.42 -11.18
CA ALA A 77 -14.91 6.43 -11.10
C ALA A 77 -16.09 5.99 -10.20
N ALA A 78 -16.49 4.71 -10.26
CA ALA A 78 -17.64 4.18 -9.55
C ALA A 78 -17.36 3.85 -8.07
N VAL A 79 -16.15 3.39 -7.73
CA VAL A 79 -15.83 2.82 -6.42
C VAL A 79 -14.89 3.72 -5.62
N ASP A 80 -13.93 4.37 -6.30
CA ASP A 80 -12.92 5.20 -5.65
C ASP A 80 -13.37 6.66 -5.50
N LYS A 81 -13.99 7.23 -6.53
CA LYS A 81 -14.44 8.63 -6.54
C LYS A 81 -15.93 8.81 -6.20
N ALA A 82 -16.72 7.75 -6.39
CA ALA A 82 -18.13 7.68 -6.00
C ALA A 82 -18.37 6.44 -5.15
N GLY A 83 -19.65 6.11 -4.86
CA GLY A 83 -19.98 4.94 -4.03
C GLY A 83 -19.27 4.94 -2.68
N PRO A 84 -18.43 3.91 -2.38
CA PRO A 84 -17.67 3.80 -1.14
C PRO A 84 -16.69 4.96 -0.92
N LYS A 85 -16.23 5.62 -1.98
CA LYS A 85 -15.22 6.70 -1.94
C LYS A 85 -13.94 6.26 -1.23
N LEU A 86 -13.26 5.28 -1.81
CA LEU A 86 -12.06 4.70 -1.20
C LEU A 86 -10.90 5.69 -1.11
N ASN A 87 -10.84 6.69 -1.99
CA ASN A 87 -9.73 7.64 -2.09
C ASN A 87 -8.36 6.97 -2.24
N ALA A 88 -8.34 5.83 -2.92
CA ALA A 88 -7.13 5.03 -3.14
C ALA A 88 -6.27 5.57 -4.28
N VAL A 89 -6.87 6.19 -5.30
CA VAL A 89 -6.19 6.77 -6.47
C VAL A 89 -6.14 8.29 -6.32
N ILE A 90 -4.94 8.88 -6.34
CA ILE A 90 -4.75 10.33 -6.19
C ILE A 90 -4.63 11.07 -7.53
N ALA A 91 -4.08 10.41 -8.56
CA ALA A 91 -3.97 10.94 -9.92
C ALA A 91 -4.16 9.86 -10.97
N LEU A 92 -4.79 10.19 -12.09
CA LEU A 92 -4.92 9.30 -13.25
C LEU A 92 -3.98 9.75 -14.36
N ASN A 93 -3.38 8.80 -15.06
CA ASN A 93 -2.53 9.06 -16.21
C ASN A 93 -3.39 9.44 -17.42
N PRO A 94 -3.31 10.68 -17.93
CA PRO A 94 -4.08 11.08 -19.11
C PRO A 94 -3.66 10.35 -20.38
N HIS A 95 -2.48 9.75 -20.41
CA HIS A 95 -1.95 8.97 -21.54
C HIS A 95 -2.32 7.48 -21.50
N ALA A 96 -2.90 6.96 -20.41
CA ALA A 96 -3.16 5.53 -20.22
C ALA A 96 -3.93 4.87 -21.39
N LEU A 97 -4.91 5.56 -21.98
CA LEU A 97 -5.65 5.04 -23.15
C LEU A 97 -4.80 5.04 -24.42
N ALA A 98 -3.95 6.04 -24.63
CA ALA A 98 -3.04 6.08 -25.77
C ALA A 98 -1.96 4.97 -25.66
N ASP A 99 -1.44 4.76 -24.45
CA ASP A 99 -0.48 3.68 -24.17
C ASP A 99 -1.12 2.30 -24.40
N ALA A 100 -2.40 2.14 -24.02
CA ALA A 100 -3.16 0.92 -24.29
C ALA A 100 -3.37 0.67 -25.78
N GLN A 101 -3.71 1.70 -26.55
CA GLN A 101 -3.83 1.61 -28.01
C GLN A 101 -2.50 1.22 -28.66
N ALA A 102 -1.40 1.81 -28.21
CA ALA A 102 -0.07 1.47 -28.70
C ALA A 102 0.32 0.00 -28.34
N SER A 103 -0.06 -0.46 -27.17
CA SER A 103 0.14 -1.87 -26.75
C SER A 103 -0.67 -2.83 -27.64
N ASP A 104 -1.95 -2.56 -27.85
CA ASP A 104 -2.79 -3.38 -28.74
C ASP A 104 -2.26 -3.42 -30.17
N ALA A 105 -1.73 -2.29 -30.69
CA ALA A 105 -1.08 -2.23 -32.00
C ALA A 105 0.19 -3.09 -32.05
N ARG A 106 1.05 -3.04 -31.02
CA ARG A 106 2.24 -3.90 -30.91
C ARG A 106 1.88 -5.38 -30.89
N ARG A 107 0.87 -5.75 -30.09
CA ARG A 107 0.39 -7.14 -30.00
C ARG A 107 -0.13 -7.63 -31.35
N LYS A 108 -0.93 -6.81 -32.05
CA LYS A 108 -1.40 -7.12 -33.41
C LYS A 108 -0.25 -7.30 -34.40
N ALA A 109 0.83 -6.56 -34.25
CA ALA A 109 2.04 -6.69 -35.08
C ALA A 109 2.99 -7.78 -34.59
N HIS A 110 2.64 -8.57 -33.58
CA HIS A 110 3.51 -9.58 -32.92
C HIS A 110 4.83 -9.02 -32.34
N HIS A 111 4.82 -7.76 -31.89
CA HIS A 111 5.97 -7.05 -31.35
C HIS A 111 5.74 -6.69 -29.87
N VAL A 112 5.35 -7.66 -29.02
CA VAL A 112 5.19 -7.45 -27.58
C VAL A 112 6.54 -7.14 -26.92
N ARG A 113 6.56 -6.21 -25.95
CA ARG A 113 7.78 -5.78 -25.26
C ARG A 113 8.25 -6.79 -24.21
N GLY A 114 7.30 -7.43 -23.52
CA GLY A 114 7.65 -8.34 -22.43
C GLY A 114 6.43 -8.89 -21.70
N PRO A 115 6.67 -9.48 -20.52
CA PRO A 115 5.64 -10.22 -19.77
C PRO A 115 4.51 -9.36 -19.19
N LEU A 116 4.65 -8.02 -19.24
CA LEU A 116 3.62 -7.10 -18.76
C LEU A 116 2.94 -6.33 -19.90
N GLU A 117 3.11 -6.77 -21.17
CA GLU A 117 2.56 -6.03 -22.31
C GLU A 117 1.06 -5.83 -22.22
N GLY A 118 0.67 -4.56 -22.07
CA GLY A 118 -0.72 -4.15 -22.03
C GLY A 118 -1.42 -4.29 -20.69
N ILE A 119 -0.69 -4.60 -19.62
CA ILE A 119 -1.22 -4.79 -18.27
C ILE A 119 -1.25 -3.46 -17.53
N PRO A 120 -2.45 -2.98 -17.09
CA PRO A 120 -2.57 -1.75 -16.31
C PRO A 120 -2.13 -1.96 -14.86
N ILE A 121 -1.25 -1.08 -14.39
CA ILE A 121 -0.73 -1.05 -13.02
C ILE A 121 -0.91 0.34 -12.39
N LEU A 122 -0.90 0.39 -11.07
CA LEU A 122 -0.85 1.62 -10.29
C LEU A 122 0.47 1.72 -9.54
N ILE A 123 0.99 2.94 -9.38
CA ILE A 123 2.21 3.21 -8.60
C ILE A 123 1.92 4.21 -7.48
N LYS A 124 2.60 4.07 -6.35
CA LYS A 124 2.45 4.98 -5.20
C LYS A 124 2.91 6.40 -5.56
N ASP A 125 2.24 7.41 -5.02
CA ASP A 125 2.49 8.82 -5.36
C ASP A 125 3.76 9.43 -4.75
N ASN A 126 4.67 8.60 -4.32
CA ASN A 126 6.05 8.98 -4.02
C ASN A 126 7.08 8.42 -5.02
N ILE A 127 6.62 7.81 -6.12
CA ILE A 127 7.46 7.24 -7.18
C ILE A 127 7.35 8.13 -8.40
N ASP A 128 8.47 8.67 -8.92
CA ASP A 128 8.46 9.50 -10.13
C ASP A 128 8.03 8.71 -11.36
N SER A 129 7.28 9.37 -12.24
CA SER A 129 6.94 8.86 -13.57
C SER A 129 7.04 9.97 -14.62
N ALA A 130 7.39 9.59 -15.83
CA ALA A 130 7.51 10.52 -16.96
C ALA A 130 6.15 11.06 -17.44
N ASP A 131 5.03 10.51 -16.97
CA ASP A 131 3.69 10.95 -17.29
C ASP A 131 3.41 12.36 -16.74
N PRO A 132 2.47 13.12 -17.32
CA PRO A 132 2.11 14.43 -16.82
C PRO A 132 1.24 14.34 -15.55
N MET A 133 1.74 13.62 -14.56
CA MET A 133 1.17 13.50 -13.22
C MET A 133 2.20 13.96 -12.20
N PRO A 134 1.81 14.77 -11.20
CA PRO A 134 2.75 15.16 -10.16
C PRO A 134 3.11 13.95 -9.27
N THR A 135 4.31 13.96 -8.72
CA THR A 135 4.73 13.11 -7.60
C THR A 135 4.66 13.96 -6.34
N THR A 136 3.63 13.74 -5.52
CA THR A 136 3.32 14.68 -4.43
C THR A 136 3.69 14.22 -3.04
N ALA A 137 4.02 12.93 -2.85
CA ALA A 137 4.11 12.33 -1.53
C ALA A 137 2.87 12.63 -0.65
N GLY A 138 1.73 12.91 -1.28
CA GLY A 138 0.48 13.28 -0.63
C GLY A 138 0.36 14.75 -0.20
N SER A 139 1.38 15.58 -0.38
CA SER A 139 1.44 16.96 0.10
C SER A 139 1.15 18.00 -0.99
N TRP A 140 0.54 19.10 -0.62
CA TRP A 140 0.38 20.28 -1.48
C TRP A 140 1.71 20.96 -1.80
N ALA A 141 2.75 20.77 -0.97
CA ALA A 141 4.09 21.31 -1.22
C ALA A 141 4.65 20.84 -2.57
N LEU A 142 4.29 19.62 -2.99
CA LEU A 142 4.71 19.00 -4.26
C LEU A 142 3.58 18.93 -5.30
N ALA A 143 2.51 19.70 -5.15
CA ALA A 143 1.34 19.65 -6.07
C ALA A 143 1.70 19.87 -7.54
N ASN A 144 2.78 20.61 -7.81
CA ASN A 144 3.27 20.93 -9.15
C ASN A 144 4.52 20.15 -9.56
N ASN A 145 4.90 19.11 -8.81
CA ASN A 145 6.09 18.32 -9.06
C ASN A 145 5.88 17.30 -10.19
N ILE A 146 5.70 17.78 -11.42
CA ILE A 146 5.66 16.95 -12.62
C ILE A 146 7.09 16.77 -13.11
N THR A 147 7.69 15.63 -12.82
CA THR A 147 9.13 15.41 -12.98
C THR A 147 9.55 15.08 -14.41
N HIS A 148 8.62 14.63 -15.26
CA HIS A 148 8.88 14.17 -16.63
C HIS A 148 10.00 13.12 -16.71
N ARG A 149 10.23 12.37 -15.66
CA ARG A 149 11.23 11.30 -15.58
C ARG A 149 10.62 10.07 -14.92
N ASP A 150 11.00 8.89 -15.37
CA ASP A 150 10.65 7.65 -14.68
C ASP A 150 11.71 7.34 -13.61
N ALA A 151 11.27 6.88 -12.44
CA ALA A 151 12.15 6.11 -11.57
C ALA A 151 12.62 4.85 -12.32
N PRO A 152 13.84 4.34 -12.10
CA PRO A 152 14.37 3.17 -12.84
C PRO A 152 13.43 1.96 -12.79
N LEU A 153 12.74 1.74 -11.66
CA LEU A 153 11.74 0.68 -11.55
C LEU A 153 10.53 0.89 -12.48
N VAL A 154 10.08 2.13 -12.67
CA VAL A 154 8.98 2.47 -13.59
C VAL A 154 9.43 2.30 -15.04
N ALA A 155 10.64 2.74 -15.37
CA ALA A 155 11.23 2.53 -16.70
C ALA A 155 11.30 1.03 -17.06
N ARG A 156 11.67 0.18 -16.11
CA ARG A 156 11.69 -1.28 -16.31
C ARG A 156 10.29 -1.87 -16.49
N LEU A 157 9.32 -1.43 -15.69
CA LEU A 157 7.92 -1.85 -15.86
C LEU A 157 7.38 -1.48 -17.24
N ARG A 158 7.66 -0.25 -17.72
CA ARG A 158 7.28 0.18 -19.09
C ARG A 158 8.03 -0.60 -20.17
N ALA A 159 9.32 -0.87 -19.99
CA ALA A 159 10.10 -1.67 -20.90
C ALA A 159 9.56 -3.11 -21.03
N ALA A 160 8.98 -3.65 -19.93
CA ALA A 160 8.28 -4.93 -19.94
C ALA A 160 6.84 -4.84 -20.50
N GLY A 161 6.36 -3.64 -20.86
CA GLY A 161 5.09 -3.40 -21.51
C GLY A 161 3.94 -2.99 -20.58
N ALA A 162 4.18 -2.76 -19.29
CA ALA A 162 3.15 -2.30 -18.36
C ALA A 162 2.62 -0.91 -18.74
N ILE A 163 1.34 -0.67 -18.45
CA ILE A 163 0.67 0.60 -18.62
C ILE A 163 0.47 1.23 -17.24
N VAL A 164 1.10 2.37 -16.99
CA VAL A 164 0.87 3.13 -15.76
C VAL A 164 -0.50 3.80 -15.85
N LEU A 165 -1.46 3.27 -15.09
CA LEU A 165 -2.84 3.75 -15.08
C LEU A 165 -3.00 5.05 -14.29
N GLY A 166 -2.17 5.21 -13.25
CA GLY A 166 -2.24 6.37 -12.36
C GLY A 166 -1.37 6.19 -11.12
N LYS A 167 -1.51 7.15 -10.20
CA LYS A 167 -0.83 7.15 -8.92
C LYS A 167 -1.81 6.91 -7.77
N THR A 168 -1.37 6.14 -6.77
CA THR A 168 -2.16 5.83 -5.59
C THR A 168 -1.87 6.79 -4.45
N ASN A 169 -2.90 7.12 -3.68
CA ASN A 169 -2.77 7.86 -2.44
C ASN A 169 -1.90 7.09 -1.43
N LEU A 170 -1.42 7.80 -0.42
CA LEU A 170 -0.52 7.27 0.59
C LEU A 170 -0.74 8.02 1.91
N SER A 171 -0.20 7.49 3.00
CA SER A 171 0.01 8.31 4.19
C SER A 171 1.02 9.40 3.84
N GLU A 172 0.69 10.64 4.11
CA GLU A 172 1.49 11.80 3.72
C GLU A 172 2.94 11.67 4.18
N TRP A 173 3.90 11.94 3.26
CA TRP A 173 5.34 11.76 3.48
C TRP A 173 5.68 10.38 4.05
N ALA A 174 4.93 9.37 3.62
CA ALA A 174 5.07 7.97 4.03
C ALA A 174 5.03 7.77 5.57
N ASN A 175 4.19 8.54 6.28
CA ASN A 175 4.04 8.63 7.75
C ASN A 175 5.18 9.37 8.48
N MET A 176 6.23 9.81 7.82
CA MET A 176 7.40 10.44 8.45
C MET A 176 7.26 11.96 8.57
N ARG A 177 6.05 12.47 8.87
CA ARG A 177 5.83 13.88 9.17
C ARG A 177 5.61 14.14 10.67
N SER A 178 4.82 13.32 11.33
CA SER A 178 4.39 13.53 12.72
C SER A 178 4.41 12.23 13.51
N THR A 179 4.63 12.34 14.81
CA THR A 179 4.52 11.23 15.77
C THR A 179 3.09 10.67 15.88
N THR A 180 2.10 11.44 15.41
CA THR A 180 0.68 11.08 15.43
C THR A 180 0.08 11.01 14.02
N SER A 181 0.92 10.77 13.00
CA SER A 181 0.47 10.61 11.62
C SER A 181 -0.62 9.55 11.49
N SER A 182 -1.69 9.89 10.77
CA SER A 182 -2.78 8.96 10.48
C SER A 182 -2.49 8.18 9.20
N SER A 183 -2.33 6.86 9.31
CA SER A 183 -2.12 6.00 8.14
C SER A 183 -3.27 6.12 7.15
N GLY A 184 -2.93 6.34 5.88
CA GLY A 184 -3.88 6.49 4.78
C GLY A 184 -4.35 7.92 4.53
N TRP A 185 -4.04 8.88 5.40
CA TRP A 185 -4.40 10.27 5.16
C TRP A 185 -3.26 11.04 4.49
N SER A 186 -3.63 11.90 3.56
CA SER A 186 -2.73 12.90 2.98
C SER A 186 -3.49 14.21 2.71
N GLY A 187 -2.79 15.36 2.80
CA GLY A 187 -3.38 16.66 2.53
C GLY A 187 -3.95 16.75 1.11
N LYS A 188 -3.29 16.13 0.14
CA LYS A 188 -3.69 16.13 -1.27
C LYS A 188 -4.81 15.13 -1.60
N GLY A 189 -4.77 13.92 -1.01
CA GLY A 189 -5.67 12.82 -1.37
C GLY A 189 -6.79 12.57 -0.36
N GLY A 190 -6.72 13.16 0.85
CA GLY A 190 -7.64 12.82 1.94
C GLY A 190 -7.38 11.42 2.51
N LEU A 191 -8.33 10.88 3.26
CA LEU A 191 -8.20 9.58 3.90
C LEU A 191 -8.56 8.44 2.93
N THR A 192 -7.62 7.54 2.72
CA THR A 192 -7.85 6.25 2.05
C THR A 192 -8.60 5.30 2.99
N ARG A 193 -9.61 4.62 2.46
CA ARG A 193 -10.45 3.67 3.20
C ARG A 193 -10.08 2.23 2.88
N ASN A 194 -10.25 1.36 3.88
CA ASN A 194 -10.16 -0.08 3.68
C ASN A 194 -11.39 -0.57 2.89
N PRO A 195 -11.23 -1.25 1.73
CA PRO A 195 -12.36 -1.64 0.88
C PRO A 195 -13.24 -2.73 1.48
N TYR A 196 -12.72 -3.51 2.41
CA TYR A 196 -13.48 -4.57 3.08
C TYR A 196 -14.33 -4.02 4.23
N ILE A 197 -13.77 -3.06 5.00
CA ILE A 197 -14.44 -2.47 6.17
C ILE A 197 -14.13 -0.97 6.16
N LEU A 198 -15.07 -0.16 5.67
CA LEU A 198 -14.86 1.25 5.34
C LEU A 198 -14.51 2.16 6.53
N ASP A 199 -14.79 1.73 7.76
CA ASP A 199 -14.49 2.44 9.01
C ASP A 199 -13.23 1.91 9.72
N ARG A 200 -12.47 1.04 9.07
CA ARG A 200 -11.19 0.52 9.55
C ARG A 200 -10.02 1.13 8.78
N SER A 201 -8.86 1.10 9.41
CA SER A 201 -7.62 1.59 8.79
C SER A 201 -7.28 0.79 7.54
N ALA A 202 -6.84 1.49 6.49
CA ALA A 202 -6.19 0.86 5.34
C ALA A 202 -4.73 0.51 5.62
N CYS A 203 -4.22 0.81 6.83
CA CYS A 203 -2.80 0.87 7.17
C CYS A 203 -2.03 1.78 6.19
N GLY A 204 -0.71 1.79 6.25
CA GLY A 204 0.11 2.60 5.32
C GLY A 204 1.60 2.33 5.51
N SER A 205 2.43 3.05 4.79
CA SER A 205 2.04 4.26 4.01
C SER A 205 1.52 3.97 2.59
N SER A 206 1.64 2.77 2.03
CA SER A 206 1.10 2.44 0.70
C SER A 206 -0.41 2.11 0.74
N SER A 207 -1.16 2.91 1.49
CA SER A 207 -2.60 2.73 1.78
C SER A 207 -3.45 2.65 0.52
N GLY A 208 -3.24 3.61 -0.39
CA GLY A 208 -3.98 3.67 -1.64
C GLY A 208 -3.61 2.53 -2.58
N THR A 209 -2.33 2.09 -2.60
CA THR A 209 -1.94 0.93 -3.40
C THR A 209 -2.67 -0.33 -2.91
N GLY A 210 -2.64 -0.59 -1.59
CA GLY A 210 -3.36 -1.72 -1.00
C GLY A 210 -4.85 -1.65 -1.31
N SER A 211 -5.49 -0.51 -1.00
CA SER A 211 -6.93 -0.32 -1.21
C SER A 211 -7.34 -0.45 -2.67
N ALA A 212 -6.54 0.08 -3.60
CA ALA A 212 -6.83 0.01 -5.02
C ALA A 212 -6.77 -1.42 -5.55
N ILE A 213 -5.74 -2.20 -5.16
CA ILE A 213 -5.58 -3.57 -5.64
C ILE A 213 -6.62 -4.49 -4.99
N ALA A 214 -6.87 -4.37 -3.69
CA ALA A 214 -7.92 -5.13 -3.01
C ALA A 214 -9.32 -4.83 -3.54
N ALA A 215 -9.57 -3.60 -4.03
CA ALA A 215 -10.84 -3.24 -4.67
C ALA A 215 -10.88 -3.54 -6.18
N GLY A 216 -9.84 -4.14 -6.77
CA GLY A 216 -9.78 -4.46 -8.20
C GLY A 216 -9.76 -3.21 -9.10
N LEU A 217 -9.01 -2.16 -8.73
CA LEU A 217 -8.88 -0.93 -9.52
C LEU A 217 -7.71 -0.98 -10.52
N ALA A 218 -6.88 -1.98 -10.45
CA ALA A 218 -5.84 -2.34 -11.42
C ALA A 218 -5.45 -3.81 -11.22
N VAL A 219 -4.64 -4.36 -12.12
CA VAL A 219 -4.16 -5.76 -12.03
C VAL A 219 -3.15 -5.90 -10.90
N ALA A 220 -2.28 -4.91 -10.72
CA ALA A 220 -1.22 -4.92 -9.71
C ALA A 220 -0.84 -3.49 -9.31
N GLY A 221 -0.18 -3.35 -8.16
CA GLY A 221 0.28 -2.08 -7.65
C GLY A 221 1.72 -2.14 -7.14
N ILE A 222 2.38 -0.99 -7.17
CA ILE A 222 3.71 -0.81 -6.61
C ILE A 222 3.62 0.17 -5.43
N GLY A 223 4.04 -0.29 -4.27
CA GLY A 223 4.21 0.50 -3.06
C GLY A 223 5.68 0.82 -2.79
N THR A 224 5.93 1.47 -1.65
CA THR A 224 7.27 1.64 -1.09
C THR A 224 7.23 1.33 0.40
N GLU A 225 8.33 0.83 0.92
CA GLU A 225 8.45 0.50 2.34
C GLU A 225 9.82 0.88 2.89
N THR A 226 9.79 1.57 4.00
CA THR A 226 10.91 1.75 4.90
C THR A 226 10.75 0.76 6.04
N ASP A 227 9.63 0.85 6.78
CA ASP A 227 9.22 -0.07 7.83
C ASP A 227 7.69 -0.30 7.77
N GLY A 228 7.28 -1.50 7.35
CA GLY A 228 5.87 -1.92 7.30
C GLY A 228 5.01 -1.35 6.16
N SER A 229 5.50 -0.40 5.35
CA SER A 229 4.66 0.41 4.46
C SER A 229 4.14 -0.28 3.18
N VAL A 230 4.56 -1.51 2.86
CA VAL A 230 3.98 -2.42 1.86
C VAL A 230 3.27 -3.57 2.56
N THR A 231 3.97 -4.15 3.54
CA THR A 231 3.53 -5.38 4.21
C THR A 231 2.29 -5.14 5.08
N CYS A 232 2.22 -4.04 5.85
CA CYS A 232 1.05 -3.73 6.66
C CYS A 232 -0.21 -3.47 5.81
N PRO A 233 -0.24 -2.54 4.83
CA PRO A 233 -1.43 -2.34 4.01
C PRO A 233 -1.79 -3.58 3.18
N ALA A 234 -0.83 -4.42 2.78
CA ALA A 234 -1.12 -5.69 2.15
C ALA A 234 -1.83 -6.66 3.10
N SER A 235 -1.34 -6.77 4.34
CA SER A 235 -1.91 -7.65 5.37
C SER A 235 -3.37 -7.32 5.69
N VAL A 236 -3.67 -6.05 6.01
CA VAL A 236 -5.03 -5.65 6.42
C VAL A 236 -6.01 -5.59 5.24
N GLN A 237 -5.54 -5.80 4.01
CA GLN A 237 -6.34 -5.76 2.79
C GLN A 237 -6.25 -7.07 1.99
N ALA A 238 -5.84 -8.17 2.62
CA ALA A 238 -5.81 -9.53 2.07
C ALA A 238 -5.01 -9.63 0.75
N LEU A 239 -3.86 -8.96 0.69
CA LEU A 239 -2.94 -8.97 -0.44
C LEU A 239 -1.61 -9.66 -0.09
N VAL A 240 -0.85 -9.96 -1.12
CA VAL A 240 0.56 -10.30 -1.03
C VAL A 240 1.37 -9.03 -1.24
N GLY A 241 2.05 -8.56 -0.19
CA GLY A 241 3.01 -7.47 -0.23
C GLY A 241 4.43 -8.00 -0.01
N LEU A 242 5.37 -7.56 -0.81
CA LEU A 242 6.77 -7.96 -0.68
C LEU A 242 7.66 -6.73 -0.46
N LYS A 243 8.38 -6.70 0.65
CA LYS A 243 9.56 -5.83 0.83
C LYS A 243 10.80 -6.62 0.42
N PRO A 244 11.40 -6.35 -0.74
CA PRO A 244 12.65 -7.02 -1.11
C PRO A 244 13.84 -6.47 -0.31
N THR A 245 14.95 -7.17 -0.36
CA THR A 245 16.21 -6.67 0.20
C THR A 245 16.54 -5.30 -0.37
N VAL A 246 16.94 -4.36 0.50
CA VAL A 246 17.37 -3.01 0.10
C VAL A 246 18.46 -3.09 -0.96
N GLY A 247 18.29 -2.32 -2.02
CA GLY A 247 19.21 -2.31 -3.16
C GLY A 247 18.88 -3.32 -4.27
N LEU A 248 18.01 -4.33 -4.05
CA LEU A 248 17.59 -5.22 -5.15
C LEU A 248 16.75 -4.46 -6.21
N ILE A 249 15.95 -3.50 -5.77
CA ILE A 249 15.23 -2.54 -6.62
C ILE A 249 15.79 -1.15 -6.33
N PRO A 250 16.24 -0.40 -7.36
CA PRO A 250 16.79 0.94 -7.16
C PRO A 250 15.76 1.92 -6.63
N ARG A 251 16.21 2.86 -5.81
CA ARG A 251 15.38 3.88 -5.16
C ARG A 251 15.53 5.26 -5.79
N THR A 252 16.36 5.41 -6.80
CA THR A 252 16.51 6.65 -7.58
C THR A 252 15.15 7.16 -8.01
N HIS A 253 14.88 8.46 -7.76
CA HIS A 253 13.61 9.11 -8.08
C HIS A 253 12.39 8.56 -7.34
N VAL A 254 12.58 7.99 -6.16
CA VAL A 254 11.55 7.74 -5.15
C VAL A 254 11.71 8.80 -4.06
N VAL A 255 10.61 9.45 -3.64
CA VAL A 255 10.66 10.40 -2.51
C VAL A 255 11.08 9.64 -1.26
N PRO A 256 12.23 9.97 -0.66
CA PRO A 256 12.87 9.12 0.34
C PRO A 256 12.37 9.38 1.76
N ILE A 257 12.59 8.39 2.62
CA ILE A 257 12.70 8.52 4.07
C ILE A 257 14.15 8.26 4.47
N SER A 258 14.69 7.09 4.09
CA SER A 258 15.95 6.57 4.58
C SER A 258 16.64 5.70 3.53
N HIS A 259 17.83 6.08 3.11
CA HIS A 259 18.62 5.28 2.17
C HIS A 259 19.07 3.93 2.76
N SER A 260 19.06 3.78 4.09
CA SER A 260 19.39 2.52 4.75
C SER A 260 18.27 1.48 4.68
N GLN A 261 17.00 1.91 4.55
CA GLN A 261 15.84 1.02 4.72
C GLN A 261 14.84 1.04 3.57
N ASP A 262 14.79 2.12 2.77
CA ASP A 262 13.79 2.29 1.71
C ASP A 262 13.94 1.26 0.61
N THR A 263 12.80 0.75 0.14
CA THR A 263 12.70 -0.02 -1.10
C THR A 263 11.31 0.12 -1.70
N ALA A 264 11.18 -0.09 -3.01
CA ALA A 264 9.88 -0.30 -3.64
C ALA A 264 9.50 -1.78 -3.55
N GLY A 265 8.20 -2.07 -3.52
CA GLY A 265 7.71 -3.44 -3.44
C GLY A 265 6.37 -3.64 -4.16
N PRO A 266 6.16 -4.81 -4.78
CA PRO A 266 4.91 -5.17 -5.41
C PRO A 266 3.84 -5.49 -4.38
N MET A 267 2.59 -5.13 -4.70
CA MET A 267 1.38 -5.48 -3.98
C MET A 267 0.38 -6.09 -4.96
N THR A 268 0.03 -7.36 -4.75
CA THR A 268 -0.77 -8.15 -5.68
C THR A 268 -1.72 -9.10 -4.93
N THR A 269 -2.61 -9.77 -5.64
CA THR A 269 -3.55 -10.73 -5.05
C THR A 269 -2.96 -12.14 -4.88
N ASN A 270 -1.76 -12.41 -5.43
CA ASN A 270 -1.13 -13.73 -5.35
C ASN A 270 0.40 -13.67 -5.45
N VAL A 271 1.08 -14.69 -4.92
CA VAL A 271 2.55 -14.78 -4.88
C VAL A 271 3.18 -14.83 -6.29
N ALA A 272 2.51 -15.46 -7.25
CA ALA A 272 3.07 -15.60 -8.61
C ALA A 272 3.21 -14.23 -9.30
N ASP A 273 2.22 -13.35 -9.15
CA ASP A 273 2.27 -12.00 -9.70
C ASP A 273 3.31 -11.12 -8.98
N THR A 274 3.43 -11.28 -7.65
CA THR A 274 4.48 -10.64 -6.86
C THR A 274 5.88 -11.02 -7.39
N ALA A 275 6.13 -12.31 -7.62
CA ALA A 275 7.39 -12.80 -8.17
C ALA A 275 7.68 -12.28 -9.58
N ARG A 276 6.65 -12.19 -10.45
CA ARG A 276 6.77 -11.62 -11.80
C ARG A 276 7.16 -10.14 -11.77
N LEU A 277 6.51 -9.35 -10.91
CA LEU A 277 6.84 -7.93 -10.76
C LEU A 277 8.24 -7.74 -10.18
N LEU A 278 8.63 -8.52 -9.17
CA LEU A 278 9.99 -8.50 -8.64
C LEU A 278 11.03 -8.79 -9.73
N THR A 279 10.78 -9.80 -10.57
CA THR A 279 11.63 -10.15 -11.72
C THR A 279 11.86 -8.97 -12.66
N VAL A 280 10.80 -8.20 -12.92
CA VAL A 280 10.86 -7.04 -13.82
C VAL A 280 11.55 -5.84 -13.16
N MET A 281 11.27 -5.57 -11.88
CA MET A 281 11.78 -4.37 -11.20
C MET A 281 13.23 -4.50 -10.74
N ALA A 282 13.71 -5.72 -10.44
CA ALA A 282 15.05 -5.95 -9.94
C ALA A 282 16.15 -5.55 -10.94
N GLY A 283 17.28 -5.06 -10.42
CA GLY A 283 18.48 -4.72 -11.19
C GLY A 283 19.14 -3.43 -10.71
N SER A 284 20.39 -3.21 -11.10
CA SER A 284 21.20 -2.07 -10.65
C SER A 284 20.81 -0.75 -11.31
N ASP A 285 21.17 0.36 -10.67
CA ASP A 285 21.12 1.72 -11.18
C ASP A 285 22.35 2.49 -10.69
N ALA A 286 23.00 3.24 -11.58
CA ALA A 286 24.25 3.94 -11.27
C ALA A 286 24.09 5.05 -10.23
N ASP A 287 22.89 5.62 -10.13
CA ASP A 287 22.57 6.71 -9.19
C ASP A 287 22.08 6.19 -7.82
N ASP A 288 21.97 4.86 -7.63
CA ASP A 288 21.69 4.22 -6.34
C ASP A 288 22.80 3.23 -5.95
N PRO A 289 23.80 3.67 -5.16
CA PRO A 289 24.93 2.81 -4.78
C PRO A 289 24.54 1.51 -4.08
N ALA A 290 23.41 1.46 -3.35
CA ALA A 290 22.95 0.23 -2.72
C ALA A 290 22.52 -0.83 -3.74
N SER A 291 22.21 -0.42 -4.97
CA SER A 291 21.82 -1.35 -6.04
C SER A 291 22.98 -1.90 -6.86
N ALA A 292 24.23 -1.56 -6.52
CA ALA A 292 25.40 -1.93 -7.34
C ALA A 292 25.53 -3.44 -7.61
N ASP A 293 25.14 -4.28 -6.65
CA ASP A 293 25.18 -5.74 -6.78
C ASP A 293 23.86 -6.38 -7.25
N ALA A 294 22.82 -5.58 -7.49
CA ALA A 294 21.48 -6.10 -7.79
C ALA A 294 21.44 -7.02 -9.01
N ASP A 295 22.23 -6.72 -10.04
CA ASP A 295 22.26 -7.54 -11.27
C ASP A 295 22.81 -8.95 -11.04
N ARG A 296 23.63 -9.17 -10.01
CA ARG A 296 24.11 -10.51 -9.61
C ARG A 296 23.01 -11.37 -9.00
N HIS A 297 22.01 -10.72 -8.42
CA HIS A 297 20.86 -11.37 -7.77
C HIS A 297 19.61 -11.35 -8.65
N ARG A 298 19.67 -10.69 -9.81
CA ARG A 298 18.58 -10.61 -10.76
C ARG A 298 18.35 -11.98 -11.42
N GLN A 299 17.15 -12.48 -11.28
CA GLN A 299 16.72 -13.76 -11.83
C GLN A 299 15.21 -13.74 -12.12
N ASP A 300 14.71 -14.77 -12.78
CA ASP A 300 13.28 -15.00 -12.91
C ASP A 300 12.76 -15.65 -11.61
N TYR A 301 12.32 -14.82 -10.67
CA TYR A 301 11.82 -15.27 -9.37
C TYR A 301 10.56 -16.13 -9.47
N SER A 302 9.82 -16.07 -10.59
CA SER A 302 8.66 -16.93 -10.79
C SER A 302 9.03 -18.40 -10.95
N LYS A 303 10.26 -18.70 -11.34
CA LYS A 303 10.78 -20.08 -11.46
C LYS A 303 11.11 -20.73 -10.13
N ALA A 304 11.23 -19.93 -9.05
CA ALA A 304 11.46 -20.46 -7.70
C ALA A 304 10.16 -20.91 -7.01
N LEU A 305 9.00 -20.71 -7.64
CA LEU A 305 7.71 -21.06 -7.06
C LEU A 305 7.49 -22.58 -7.17
N ASP A 306 7.49 -23.24 -6.00
CA ASP A 306 7.21 -24.66 -5.86
C ASP A 306 6.13 -24.88 -4.80
N ALA A 307 5.01 -25.49 -5.19
CA ALA A 307 3.93 -25.82 -4.28
C ALA A 307 4.33 -26.82 -3.16
N HIS A 308 5.48 -27.50 -3.32
CA HIS A 308 6.01 -28.46 -2.36
C HIS A 308 7.21 -27.95 -1.55
N ALA A 309 7.59 -26.68 -1.70
CA ALA A 309 8.75 -26.08 -1.04
C ALA A 309 8.73 -26.18 0.50
N LEU A 310 7.55 -26.27 1.11
CA LEU A 310 7.41 -26.42 2.56
C LEU A 310 7.73 -27.83 3.06
N LYS A 311 7.81 -28.84 2.21
CA LYS A 311 8.09 -30.22 2.63
C LYS A 311 9.51 -30.36 3.15
N GLY A 312 9.64 -30.55 4.47
CA GLY A 312 10.93 -30.64 5.16
C GLY A 312 11.58 -29.29 5.46
N ALA A 313 11.01 -28.17 5.01
CA ALA A 313 11.50 -26.83 5.33
C ALA A 313 11.42 -26.57 6.84
N ARG A 314 12.47 -25.98 7.41
CA ARG A 314 12.56 -25.62 8.83
C ARG A 314 12.17 -24.15 9.00
N ILE A 315 11.02 -23.92 9.60
CA ILE A 315 10.44 -22.58 9.75
C ILE A 315 10.49 -22.15 11.21
N GLY A 316 11.23 -21.09 11.50
CA GLY A 316 11.32 -20.47 12.82
C GLY A 316 10.07 -19.67 13.16
N VAL A 317 9.47 -19.95 14.32
CA VAL A 317 8.24 -19.31 14.78
C VAL A 317 8.56 -18.23 15.80
N LEU A 318 8.27 -16.97 15.49
CA LEU A 318 8.52 -15.81 16.36
C LEU A 318 7.31 -15.56 17.28
N ARG A 319 7.05 -16.45 18.25
CA ARG A 319 5.89 -16.31 19.14
C ARG A 319 5.92 -15.03 19.98
N TRP A 320 7.10 -14.55 20.31
CA TRP A 320 7.26 -13.34 21.08
C TRP A 320 6.80 -12.07 20.33
N SER A 321 6.61 -12.12 19.01
CA SER A 321 6.14 -11.02 18.19
C SER A 321 4.64 -11.04 17.90
N VAL A 322 3.88 -12.06 18.38
CA VAL A 322 2.47 -12.25 18.04
C VAL A 322 1.55 -11.21 18.69
N GLY A 323 1.98 -10.58 19.79
CA GLY A 323 1.14 -9.66 20.55
C GLY A 323 0.06 -10.37 21.39
N ASP A 324 -0.87 -9.59 21.95
CA ASP A 324 -1.85 -10.09 22.93
C ASP A 324 -3.29 -10.19 22.37
N GLU A 325 -3.52 -9.81 21.12
CA GLU A 325 -4.85 -9.83 20.52
C GLU A 325 -5.29 -11.30 20.23
N PRO A 326 -6.42 -11.77 20.84
CA PRO A 326 -6.79 -13.19 20.77
C PRO A 326 -7.14 -13.68 19.35
N GLY A 327 -7.75 -12.84 18.51
CA GLY A 327 -8.10 -13.20 17.13
C GLY A 327 -6.86 -13.40 16.27
N THR A 328 -5.87 -12.51 16.39
CA THR A 328 -4.57 -12.64 15.71
C THR A 328 -3.85 -13.91 16.14
N ARG A 329 -3.82 -14.20 17.44
CA ARG A 329 -3.23 -15.46 17.95
C ARG A 329 -3.91 -16.69 17.39
N ALA A 330 -5.25 -16.71 17.38
CA ALA A 330 -6.01 -17.85 16.85
C ALA A 330 -5.75 -18.08 15.35
N LEU A 331 -5.73 -17.03 14.55
CA LEU A 331 -5.44 -17.10 13.11
C LEU A 331 -3.99 -17.54 12.86
N PHE A 332 -3.05 -17.06 13.66
CA PHE A 332 -1.65 -17.47 13.54
C PHE A 332 -1.47 -18.96 13.86
N GLU A 333 -2.12 -19.50 14.91
CA GLU A 333 -2.10 -20.93 15.18
C GLU A 333 -2.70 -21.76 14.03
N GLN A 334 -3.77 -21.28 13.39
CA GLN A 334 -4.31 -21.93 12.20
C GLN A 334 -3.31 -21.93 11.03
N ALA A 335 -2.62 -20.82 10.80
CA ALA A 335 -1.57 -20.73 9.78
C ALA A 335 -0.40 -21.71 10.09
N LEU A 336 0.04 -21.81 11.35
CA LEU A 336 1.05 -22.77 11.76
C LEU A 336 0.61 -24.22 11.54
N GLN A 337 -0.67 -24.54 11.77
CA GLN A 337 -1.22 -25.88 11.47
C GLN A 337 -1.17 -26.17 9.97
N GLN A 338 -1.47 -25.19 9.11
CA GLN A 338 -1.39 -25.34 7.65
C GLN A 338 0.06 -25.58 7.19
N LEU A 339 1.03 -24.84 7.76
CA LEU A 339 2.45 -25.05 7.47
C LEU A 339 2.90 -26.48 7.84
N ARG A 340 2.49 -26.97 9.03
CA ARG A 340 2.77 -28.37 9.44
C ARG A 340 2.11 -29.39 8.49
N ALA A 341 0.85 -29.13 8.09
CA ALA A 341 0.14 -30.01 7.17
C ALA A 341 0.78 -30.05 5.77
N ALA A 342 1.44 -28.94 5.36
CA ALA A 342 2.24 -28.88 4.13
C ALA A 342 3.63 -29.52 4.27
N GLY A 343 3.99 -30.03 5.46
CA GLY A 343 5.23 -30.76 5.72
C GLY A 343 6.37 -29.92 6.30
N ALA A 344 6.14 -28.67 6.73
CA ALA A 344 7.14 -27.85 7.38
C ALA A 344 7.44 -28.34 8.81
N LEU A 345 8.70 -28.21 9.22
CA LEU A 345 9.18 -28.42 10.57
C LEU A 345 9.21 -27.08 11.29
N LEU A 346 8.32 -26.87 12.26
CA LEU A 346 8.24 -25.61 13.00
C LEU A 346 9.16 -25.66 14.23
N VAL A 347 9.99 -24.61 14.38
CA VAL A 347 10.96 -24.44 15.46
C VAL A 347 10.64 -23.14 16.21
N GLU A 348 10.45 -23.22 17.53
CA GLU A 348 10.21 -22.03 18.35
C GLU A 348 11.52 -21.25 18.54
N VAL A 349 11.53 -19.97 18.13
CA VAL A 349 12.71 -19.11 18.19
C VAL A 349 12.62 -18.15 19.37
N LYS A 350 13.70 -18.05 20.14
CA LYS A 350 13.79 -17.12 21.26
C LYS A 350 14.00 -15.69 20.77
N LYS A 351 13.40 -14.71 21.48
CA LYS A 351 13.67 -13.29 21.25
C LYS A 351 15.14 -12.98 21.51
N PRO A 352 15.86 -12.32 20.58
CA PRO A 352 17.23 -11.85 20.83
C PRO A 352 17.29 -10.90 22.02
N ALA A 353 18.38 -10.96 22.80
CA ALA A 353 18.47 -10.28 24.10
C ALA A 353 18.27 -8.77 24.01
N ASP A 354 18.85 -8.12 23.01
CA ASP A 354 18.83 -6.67 22.85
C ASP A 354 17.88 -6.18 21.75
N HIS A 355 16.96 -7.04 21.31
CA HIS A 355 16.01 -6.74 20.21
C HIS A 355 15.24 -5.43 20.43
N ASP A 356 14.83 -5.14 21.66
CA ASP A 356 14.03 -3.93 21.95
C ASP A 356 14.81 -2.62 21.81
N LYS A 357 16.14 -2.66 21.72
CA LYS A 357 16.97 -1.48 21.46
C LYS A 357 17.00 -1.07 19.99
N ILE A 358 16.56 -1.94 19.07
CA ILE A 358 16.61 -1.68 17.63
C ILE A 358 15.80 -0.43 17.30
N GLY A 359 14.61 -0.27 17.88
CA GLY A 359 13.72 0.87 17.59
C GLY A 359 14.33 2.23 17.96
N ASP A 360 15.08 2.33 19.06
CA ASP A 360 15.75 3.58 19.45
C ASP A 360 16.85 3.96 18.45
N TYR A 361 17.62 2.99 17.98
CA TYR A 361 18.64 3.20 16.96
C TYR A 361 18.01 3.53 15.59
N GLU A 362 16.95 2.81 15.22
CA GLU A 362 16.20 3.05 14.00
C GLU A 362 15.65 4.46 13.95
N HIS A 363 15.03 4.96 15.03
CA HIS A 363 14.54 6.33 15.11
C HIS A 363 15.65 7.34 14.79
N THR A 364 16.83 7.20 15.42
CA THR A 364 17.99 8.07 15.17
C THR A 364 18.41 8.04 13.70
N ILE A 365 18.42 6.85 13.08
CA ILE A 365 18.76 6.67 11.67
C ILE A 365 17.73 7.38 10.78
N LEU A 366 16.45 7.07 10.96
CA LEU A 366 15.37 7.62 10.15
C LEU A 366 15.33 9.15 10.19
N ILE A 367 15.42 9.75 11.38
CA ILE A 367 15.39 11.21 11.55
C ILE A 367 16.61 11.88 10.89
N THR A 368 17.79 11.28 10.99
CA THR A 368 19.01 11.84 10.39
C THR A 368 18.98 11.72 8.86
N GLU A 369 18.62 10.55 8.33
CA GLU A 369 18.60 10.28 6.91
C GLU A 369 17.48 11.04 6.21
N LEU A 370 16.30 11.14 6.83
CA LEU A 370 15.14 11.87 6.29
C LEU A 370 15.51 13.29 5.86
N LYS A 371 16.26 14.05 6.68
CA LYS A 371 16.67 15.41 6.32
C LYS A 371 17.56 15.44 5.10
N GLN A 372 18.59 14.60 5.10
CA GLN A 372 19.62 14.63 4.06
C GLN A 372 19.06 14.14 2.71
N ASP A 373 18.39 13.01 2.74
CA ASP A 373 17.86 12.37 1.54
C ASP A 373 16.70 13.17 0.94
N LEU A 374 15.78 13.67 1.79
CA LEU A 374 14.68 14.50 1.33
C LEU A 374 15.16 15.84 0.78
N ASN A 375 16.17 16.48 1.38
CA ASN A 375 16.78 17.70 0.84
C ASN A 375 17.34 17.45 -0.57
N ALA A 376 18.04 16.33 -0.78
CA ALA A 376 18.57 15.96 -2.09
C ALA A 376 17.45 15.77 -3.13
N TYR A 377 16.37 15.08 -2.75
CA TYR A 377 15.21 14.90 -3.65
C TYR A 377 14.55 16.27 -3.97
N LEU A 378 14.25 17.08 -2.97
CA LEU A 378 13.59 18.39 -3.14
C LEU A 378 14.42 19.34 -4.01
N ALA A 379 15.75 19.34 -3.87
CA ALA A 379 16.66 20.11 -4.71
C ALA A 379 16.58 19.69 -6.20
N SER A 380 16.23 18.42 -6.48
CA SER A 380 16.12 17.86 -7.84
C SER A 380 14.77 18.09 -8.51
N THR A 381 13.79 18.66 -7.82
CA THR A 381 12.44 18.91 -8.34
C THR A 381 12.43 20.02 -9.40
N PRO A 382 11.42 20.06 -10.29
CA PRO A 382 11.30 21.14 -11.28
C PRO A 382 11.26 22.54 -10.67
N SER A 383 11.69 23.57 -11.42
CA SER A 383 11.84 24.93 -10.92
C SER A 383 10.54 25.60 -10.44
N ASN A 384 9.40 25.10 -10.86
CA ASN A 384 8.07 25.54 -10.41
C ASN A 384 7.64 24.99 -9.04
N VAL A 385 8.40 24.07 -8.46
CA VAL A 385 8.27 23.64 -7.06
C VAL A 385 9.10 24.60 -6.20
N THR A 386 8.50 25.27 -5.23
CA THR A 386 9.14 26.30 -4.42
C THR A 386 9.81 25.74 -3.17
N VAL A 387 9.40 24.57 -2.71
CA VAL A 387 9.98 23.86 -1.56
C VAL A 387 11.22 23.11 -2.04
N ARG A 388 12.40 23.45 -1.46
CA ARG A 388 13.71 22.95 -1.93
C ARG A 388 14.49 22.18 -0.88
N ASP A 389 14.05 22.27 0.37
CA ASP A 389 14.67 21.61 1.52
C ASP A 389 13.67 21.44 2.67
N MET A 390 14.08 20.76 3.72
CA MET A 390 13.28 20.52 4.92
C MET A 390 12.83 21.81 5.60
N ALA A 391 13.66 22.82 5.63
CA ALA A 391 13.33 24.11 6.28
C ALA A 391 12.18 24.82 5.53
N SER A 392 12.26 24.89 4.20
CA SER A 392 11.21 25.45 3.36
C SER A 392 9.93 24.60 3.37
N LEU A 393 10.04 23.27 3.51
CA LEU A 393 8.90 22.37 3.68
C LEU A 393 8.15 22.62 5.00
N ILE A 394 8.88 22.75 6.12
CA ILE A 394 8.32 23.08 7.42
C ILE A 394 7.60 24.43 7.37
N ALA A 395 8.22 25.42 6.73
CA ALA A 395 7.62 26.75 6.56
C ALA A 395 6.36 26.70 5.69
N PHE A 396 6.38 25.93 4.59
CA PHE A 396 5.22 25.72 3.73
C PHE A 396 4.04 25.13 4.51
N ASN A 397 4.27 24.06 5.26
CA ASN A 397 3.22 23.40 6.04
C ASN A 397 2.59 24.35 7.08
N LYS A 398 3.40 25.19 7.75
CA LYS A 398 2.90 26.22 8.68
C LYS A 398 2.06 27.28 7.98
N ALA A 399 2.49 27.72 6.79
CA ALA A 399 1.75 28.71 5.99
C ALA A 399 0.43 28.16 5.42
N HIS A 400 0.35 26.84 5.21
CA HIS A 400 -0.80 26.15 4.65
C HIS A 400 -1.46 25.20 5.68
N ALA A 401 -1.41 25.55 6.96
CA ALA A 401 -1.83 24.68 8.06
C ALA A 401 -3.26 24.12 7.93
N ALA A 402 -4.18 24.86 7.34
CA ALA A 402 -5.54 24.39 7.12
C ALA A 402 -5.62 23.19 6.17
N GLN A 403 -4.66 23.02 5.27
CA GLN A 403 -4.59 21.95 4.27
C GLN A 403 -3.63 20.83 4.70
N GLU A 404 -2.49 21.21 5.29
CA GLU A 404 -1.40 20.30 5.64
C GLU A 404 -1.47 19.79 7.08
N LEU A 405 -1.92 20.61 8.02
CA LEU A 405 -1.88 20.31 9.46
C LEU A 405 -3.29 20.24 10.12
N PRO A 406 -4.37 19.82 9.43
CA PRO A 406 -5.70 19.85 10.04
C PRO A 406 -5.87 18.80 11.15
N TRP A 407 -5.07 17.74 11.17
CA TRP A 407 -5.24 16.58 12.05
C TRP A 407 -4.05 16.30 12.97
N PHE A 408 -2.82 16.59 12.51
CA PHE A 408 -1.59 16.33 13.25
C PHE A 408 -0.47 17.27 12.79
N GLY A 409 0.57 17.37 13.59
CA GLY A 409 1.70 18.28 13.39
C GLY A 409 2.77 17.79 12.41
N GLN A 410 4.01 18.22 12.63
CA GLN A 410 5.18 17.88 11.81
C GLN A 410 6.43 17.67 12.65
N GLU A 411 6.27 17.03 13.80
CA GLU A 411 7.30 16.89 14.82
C GLU A 411 8.55 16.19 14.27
N TYR A 412 8.38 15.15 13.43
CA TYR A 412 9.51 14.45 12.81
C TYR A 412 10.29 15.34 11.84
N PHE A 413 9.63 16.24 11.10
CA PHE A 413 10.34 17.20 10.26
C PHE A 413 11.13 18.21 11.08
N GLU A 414 10.57 18.69 12.18
CA GLU A 414 11.25 19.64 13.08
C GLU A 414 12.45 18.97 13.78
N GLU A 415 12.30 17.71 14.21
CA GLU A 415 13.37 16.89 14.76
C GLU A 415 14.46 16.60 13.72
N ALA A 416 14.07 16.17 12.51
CA ALA A 416 14.99 15.93 11.41
C ALA A 416 15.76 17.19 11.02
N GLN A 417 15.09 18.35 10.98
CA GLN A 417 15.73 19.64 10.72
C GLN A 417 16.80 19.98 11.76
N ALA A 418 16.60 19.59 13.02
CA ALA A 418 17.56 19.81 14.11
C ALA A 418 18.70 18.78 14.11
N SER A 419 18.62 17.68 13.34
CA SER A 419 19.66 16.65 13.30
C SER A 419 21.00 17.20 12.80
N LYS A 420 22.09 16.64 13.32
CA LYS A 420 23.47 17.07 13.01
C LYS A 420 24.01 16.44 11.70
N GLY A 421 23.27 15.49 11.11
CA GLY A 421 23.63 14.82 9.86
C GLY A 421 24.55 13.60 10.05
N TYR A 422 25.09 13.09 8.92
CA TYR A 422 25.82 11.82 8.87
C TYR A 422 27.12 11.78 9.67
N ASP A 423 27.69 12.95 10.02
CA ASP A 423 28.92 13.01 10.82
C ASP A 423 28.68 12.89 12.33
N ASP A 424 27.42 12.92 12.78
CA ASP A 424 27.09 12.76 14.20
C ASP A 424 27.56 11.37 14.70
N PRO A 425 28.37 11.32 15.79
CA PRO A 425 28.77 10.07 16.42
C PRO A 425 27.58 9.18 16.85
N ASP A 426 26.46 9.79 17.28
CA ASP A 426 25.28 9.06 17.70
C ASP A 426 24.59 8.38 16.49
N TYR A 427 24.52 9.04 15.34
CA TYR A 427 24.05 8.44 14.10
C TYR A 427 24.95 7.27 13.65
N LYS A 428 26.29 7.48 13.63
CA LYS A 428 27.22 6.41 13.24
C LYS A 428 27.13 5.18 14.15
N LYS A 429 26.96 5.42 15.45
CA LYS A 429 26.71 4.35 16.43
C LYS A 429 25.38 3.66 16.17
N ALA A 430 24.30 4.43 15.94
CA ALA A 430 22.96 3.88 15.67
C ALA A 430 22.97 2.95 14.44
N VAL A 431 23.60 3.38 13.33
CA VAL A 431 23.73 2.55 12.12
C VAL A 431 24.49 1.24 12.41
N SER A 432 25.62 1.33 13.13
CA SER A 432 26.41 0.14 13.48
C SER A 432 25.65 -0.82 14.37
N GLU A 433 25.03 -0.31 15.44
CA GLU A 433 24.31 -1.12 16.42
C GLU A 433 23.01 -1.72 15.86
N ALA A 434 22.22 -0.92 15.12
CA ALA A 434 21.00 -1.44 14.49
C ALA A 434 21.33 -2.59 13.51
N LYS A 435 22.35 -2.40 12.67
CA LYS A 435 22.80 -3.43 11.72
C LYS A 435 23.27 -4.69 12.43
N ARG A 436 24.02 -4.57 13.53
CA ARG A 436 24.48 -5.71 14.31
C ARG A 436 23.32 -6.44 14.99
N LEU A 437 22.44 -5.70 15.69
CA LEU A 437 21.33 -6.28 16.46
C LEU A 437 20.23 -6.89 15.58
N ALA A 438 19.91 -6.27 14.44
CA ALA A 438 18.90 -6.79 13.53
C ALA A 438 19.44 -7.89 12.61
N GLY A 439 20.68 -7.80 12.15
CA GLY A 439 21.37 -8.75 11.28
C GLY A 439 22.11 -9.82 12.06
N GLU A 440 23.40 -9.55 12.36
CA GLU A 440 24.34 -10.54 12.93
C GLU A 440 23.84 -11.19 14.23
N ASP A 441 23.39 -10.41 15.20
CA ASP A 441 22.83 -10.88 16.48
C ASP A 441 21.32 -11.17 16.42
N GLY A 442 20.66 -10.79 15.34
CA GLY A 442 19.23 -10.94 15.10
C GLY A 442 18.90 -12.06 14.11
N ILE A 443 18.47 -11.70 12.91
CA ILE A 443 17.96 -12.63 11.89
C ILE A 443 19.01 -13.69 11.52
N ASP A 444 20.26 -13.29 11.28
CA ASP A 444 21.30 -14.21 10.82
C ASP A 444 21.57 -15.29 11.87
N ARG A 445 21.64 -14.88 13.16
CA ARG A 445 21.80 -15.83 14.27
C ARG A 445 20.60 -16.74 14.42
N MET A 446 19.36 -16.19 14.38
CA MET A 446 18.15 -17.02 14.49
C MET A 446 18.08 -18.09 13.39
N LEU A 447 18.46 -17.72 12.16
CA LEU A 447 18.49 -18.67 11.04
C LEU A 447 19.58 -19.72 11.20
N ALA A 448 20.78 -19.31 11.65
CA ALA A 448 21.94 -20.18 11.74
C ALA A 448 21.84 -21.19 12.92
N ASP A 449 21.45 -20.73 14.12
CA ASP A 449 21.46 -21.55 15.35
C ASP A 449 20.55 -22.78 15.23
N ASP A 450 19.41 -22.65 14.57
CA ASP A 450 18.44 -23.72 14.39
C ASP A 450 18.38 -24.27 12.95
N HIS A 451 19.30 -23.86 12.07
CA HIS A 451 19.33 -24.24 10.64
C HIS A 451 17.98 -24.00 9.94
N LEU A 452 17.46 -22.78 10.07
CA LEU A 452 16.14 -22.42 9.54
C LEU A 452 16.22 -21.92 8.09
N ASP A 453 15.19 -22.26 7.30
CA ASP A 453 15.03 -21.78 5.93
C ASP A 453 14.32 -20.42 5.90
N ALA A 454 13.43 -20.15 6.88
CA ALA A 454 12.69 -18.90 6.99
C ALA A 454 12.17 -18.69 8.43
N LEU A 455 11.73 -17.45 8.70
CA LEU A 455 11.01 -17.07 9.92
C LEU A 455 9.57 -16.73 9.60
N VAL A 456 8.66 -16.97 10.55
CA VAL A 456 7.24 -16.63 10.42
C VAL A 456 6.71 -15.92 11.67
N SER A 457 5.96 -14.84 11.44
CA SER A 457 5.18 -14.12 12.45
C SER A 457 3.92 -13.52 11.81
N PRO A 458 2.91 -13.09 12.58
CA PRO A 458 1.90 -12.21 12.06
C PRO A 458 2.52 -10.90 11.57
N THR A 459 2.00 -10.34 10.47
CA THR A 459 2.48 -9.04 9.96
C THR A 459 2.10 -7.89 10.90
N GLY A 460 0.97 -8.03 11.61
CA GLY A 460 0.48 -7.04 12.56
C GLY A 460 -0.81 -7.50 13.24
N GLY A 461 -1.38 -6.63 14.06
CA GLY A 461 -2.70 -6.81 14.65
C GLY A 461 -3.83 -6.44 13.68
N PRO A 462 -5.10 -6.47 14.15
CA PRO A 462 -6.25 -6.05 13.36
C PRO A 462 -6.19 -4.56 13.01
N SER A 463 -6.78 -4.21 11.87
CA SER A 463 -6.88 -2.82 11.38
C SER A 463 -7.87 -1.98 12.20
#